data_22cb9aac7950b0876409a09b59370c97
#
_entry.id   22cb9aac7950b0876409a09b59370c97
#
_cell.length_a   1.000
_cell.length_b   1.000
_cell.length_c   1.000
_cell.angle_alpha   90.00
_cell.angle_beta   90.00
_cell.angle_gamma   90.00
#
_symmetry.space_group_name_H-M   'P 1'
#
loop_
_entity.id
_entity.type
_entity.pdbx_description
1 polymer ?
#
loop_
_entity_poly.entity_id
_entity_poly.type
_entity_poly.pdbx_seq_one_letter_code
_entity_poly.pdbx_strand_id
1 'polypeptide(L)'
;MLPWLLLAPLTLLVLGSLVYCVLTIVAAVRYRAVRPVPLRAAALGNAAPISILKPLAGIDDGLEENLRTFFEQEYSNFEILFAVRNPDDPAIAVAERLRARYRSVPSRLIVTGEPPYPNAKVYSLDRMLAEARHDLLVMSDSDVRVTPDMLAVIAAEFQDAKLGLATCPYRAVPGRSFWNTLEAVGLNTEFIGGVLVARMLDGMKFALGPTIAARRATLAGIGGFDAVKDFLAEDFVMGNLAAARGDGVILSSYVIEHHIGAQTLAANLRHRLRWNRSTRRSRPAGYAGQLFTNPLPLALLLWAVKPEWWPAAAAAVFLRAAAGWAAAGYVLRDPLTARLFFLVPLQDLLSFAMWLAGFFGNTILWRGRKYYLQADGRFELVR
;
A
#
# COMPACT_ATOMS: atom_id res chain seq x y z
N MET A 1 -1.10 39.49 -23.58
CA MET A 1 -2.01 38.35 -23.90
C MET A 1 -1.53 37.01 -23.37
N LEU A 2 -0.24 36.65 -23.44
CA LEU A 2 0.32 35.36 -22.96
C LEU A 2 0.05 35.07 -21.47
N PRO A 3 0.12 36.04 -20.52
CA PRO A 3 -0.14 35.77 -19.11
C PRO A 3 -1.57 35.29 -18.81
N TRP A 4 -2.56 35.77 -19.53
CA TRP A 4 -3.97 35.40 -19.27
C TRP A 4 -4.30 33.97 -19.74
N LEU A 5 -3.67 33.49 -20.82
CA LEU A 5 -3.86 32.14 -21.32
C LEU A 5 -3.34 31.06 -20.36
N LEU A 6 -2.35 31.39 -19.55
CA LEU A 6 -1.80 30.49 -18.52
C LEU A 6 -2.50 30.66 -17.17
N LEU A 7 -2.98 31.86 -16.87
CA LEU A 7 -3.55 32.18 -15.55
C LEU A 7 -4.85 31.41 -15.28
N ALA A 8 -5.79 31.36 -16.24
CA ALA A 8 -7.06 30.68 -16.03
C ALA A 8 -6.91 29.18 -15.78
N PRO A 9 -6.20 28.39 -16.63
CA PRO A 9 -6.01 26.97 -16.38
C PRO A 9 -5.24 26.71 -15.07
N LEU A 10 -4.20 27.50 -14.75
CA LEU A 10 -3.45 27.34 -13.51
C LEU A 10 -4.30 27.63 -12.27
N THR A 11 -5.17 28.65 -12.34
CA THR A 11 -6.13 28.95 -11.27
C THR A 11 -7.11 27.79 -11.05
N LEU A 12 -7.63 27.19 -12.14
CA LEU A 12 -8.52 26.03 -12.04
C LEU A 12 -7.81 24.82 -11.45
N LEU A 13 -6.55 24.58 -11.80
CA LEU A 13 -5.75 23.50 -11.23
C LEU A 13 -5.52 23.71 -9.74
N VAL A 14 -5.19 24.91 -9.31
CA VAL A 14 -5.05 25.24 -7.88
C VAL A 14 -6.37 25.03 -7.15
N LEU A 15 -7.49 25.56 -7.66
CA LEU A 15 -8.80 25.35 -7.06
C LEU A 15 -9.16 23.86 -6.95
N GLY A 16 -8.93 23.07 -8.01
CA GLY A 16 -9.11 21.62 -7.99
C GLY A 16 -8.29 20.94 -6.89
N SER A 17 -7.04 21.37 -6.70
CA SER A 17 -6.18 20.83 -5.63
C SER A 17 -6.64 21.24 -4.23
N LEU A 18 -7.16 22.47 -4.05
CA LEU A 18 -7.74 22.88 -2.77
C LEU A 18 -9.01 22.07 -2.45
N VAL A 19 -9.87 21.86 -3.44
CA VAL A 19 -11.05 20.98 -3.31
C VAL A 19 -10.61 19.55 -2.94
N TYR A 20 -9.56 19.03 -3.57
CA TYR A 20 -9.02 17.71 -3.24
C TYR A 20 -8.54 17.63 -1.78
N CYS A 21 -7.89 18.65 -1.25
CA CYS A 21 -7.52 18.71 0.18
C CYS A 21 -8.74 18.62 1.09
N VAL A 22 -9.83 19.34 0.77
CA VAL A 22 -11.10 19.25 1.51
C VAL A 22 -11.70 17.86 1.41
N LEU A 23 -11.72 17.25 0.22
CA LEU A 23 -12.17 15.87 0.04
C LEU A 23 -11.35 14.88 0.87
N THR A 24 -10.04 15.09 1.00
CA THR A 24 -9.16 14.24 1.84
C THR A 24 -9.57 14.33 3.32
N ILE A 25 -9.85 15.54 3.83
CA ILE A 25 -10.30 15.73 5.21
C ILE A 25 -11.64 15.03 5.44
N VAL A 26 -12.61 15.23 4.54
CA VAL A 26 -13.94 14.60 4.63
C VAL A 26 -13.81 13.07 4.55
N ALA A 27 -12.99 12.56 3.65
CA ALA A 27 -12.75 11.12 3.50
C ALA A 27 -12.13 10.50 4.76
N ALA A 28 -11.18 11.19 5.39
CA ALA A 28 -10.57 10.77 6.66
C ALA A 28 -11.60 10.68 7.79
N VAL A 29 -12.47 11.69 7.91
CA VAL A 29 -13.54 11.69 8.91
C VAL A 29 -14.53 10.56 8.64
N ARG A 30 -14.96 10.36 7.40
CA ARG A 30 -15.88 9.27 7.01
C ARG A 30 -15.28 7.88 7.26
N TYR A 31 -13.98 7.70 7.01
CA TYR A 31 -13.32 6.44 7.29
C TYR A 31 -13.30 6.13 8.79
N ARG A 32 -12.96 7.11 9.63
CA ARG A 32 -12.92 6.94 11.09
C ARG A 32 -14.30 6.82 11.73
N ALA A 33 -15.36 7.29 11.07
CA ALA A 33 -16.73 7.11 11.53
C ALA A 33 -17.26 5.68 11.34
N VAL A 34 -16.61 4.86 10.49
CA VAL A 34 -16.89 3.42 10.41
C VAL A 34 -16.45 2.78 11.72
N ARG A 35 -17.40 2.25 12.48
CA ARG A 35 -17.11 1.61 13.76
C ARG A 35 -16.31 0.33 13.53
N PRO A 36 -15.18 0.12 14.21
CA PRO A 36 -14.52 -1.18 14.24
C PRO A 36 -15.50 -2.25 14.75
N VAL A 37 -15.45 -3.43 14.15
CA VAL A 37 -16.24 -4.58 14.65
C VAL A 37 -15.75 -4.90 16.07
N PRO A 38 -16.65 -5.06 17.07
CA PRO A 38 -16.24 -5.33 18.43
C PRO A 38 -15.45 -6.64 18.54
N LEU A 39 -14.23 -6.59 19.08
CA LEU A 39 -13.34 -7.74 19.26
C LEU A 39 -13.95 -8.87 20.12
N ARG A 40 -14.91 -8.55 20.98
CA ARG A 40 -15.65 -9.55 21.77
C ARG A 40 -16.35 -10.61 20.93
N ALA A 41 -16.71 -10.30 19.68
CA ALA A 41 -17.33 -11.27 18.77
C ALA A 41 -16.31 -12.32 18.28
N ALA A 42 -15.04 -11.98 18.13
CA ALA A 42 -13.97 -12.90 17.75
C ALA A 42 -13.47 -13.77 18.91
N ALA A 43 -13.64 -13.32 20.17
CA ALA A 43 -13.18 -14.03 21.38
C ALA A 43 -14.12 -15.17 21.83
N LEU A 44 -15.33 -15.27 21.30
CA LEU A 44 -16.34 -16.26 21.73
C LEU A 44 -16.28 -17.55 20.88
N GLY A 45 -15.21 -18.33 20.97
CA GLY A 45 -15.21 -19.78 20.69
C GLY A 45 -15.34 -20.25 19.24
N ASN A 46 -15.67 -19.38 18.26
CA ASN A 46 -15.82 -19.71 16.83
C ASN A 46 -14.94 -18.79 15.95
N ALA A 47 -13.71 -18.55 16.37
CA ALA A 47 -12.76 -17.79 15.57
C ALA A 47 -12.45 -18.51 14.25
N ALA A 48 -12.75 -17.88 13.10
CA ALA A 48 -12.49 -18.45 11.79
C ALA A 48 -10.99 -18.77 11.65
N PRO A 49 -10.62 -20.01 11.28
CA PRO A 49 -9.21 -20.37 11.15
C PRO A 49 -8.55 -19.59 10.01
N ILE A 50 -7.29 -19.15 10.22
CA ILE A 50 -6.58 -18.24 9.30
C ILE A 50 -5.25 -18.86 8.87
N SER A 51 -4.95 -18.83 7.56
CA SER A 51 -3.62 -19.10 7.01
C SER A 51 -2.94 -17.79 6.62
N ILE A 52 -1.79 -17.50 7.23
CA ILE A 52 -0.96 -16.35 6.89
C ILE A 52 0.06 -16.76 5.84
N LEU A 53 0.11 -16.05 4.71
CA LEU A 53 1.02 -16.27 3.61
C LEU A 53 2.08 -15.17 3.57
N LYS A 54 3.34 -15.51 3.82
CA LYS A 54 4.48 -14.59 3.94
C LYS A 54 5.54 -14.90 2.88
N PRO A 55 5.49 -14.29 1.68
CA PRO A 55 6.57 -14.42 0.70
C PRO A 55 7.82 -13.69 1.20
N LEU A 56 8.97 -14.35 1.15
CA LEU A 56 10.26 -13.82 1.61
C LEU A 56 11.26 -13.78 0.44
N ALA A 57 12.18 -12.80 0.48
CA ALA A 57 13.27 -12.71 -0.49
C ALA A 57 14.43 -11.87 0.06
N GLY A 58 15.49 -12.53 0.51
CA GLY A 58 16.63 -11.87 1.14
C GLY A 58 16.34 -11.35 2.55
N ILE A 59 17.23 -10.53 3.08
CA ILE A 59 17.10 -9.91 4.40
C ILE A 59 16.68 -8.45 4.22
N ASP A 60 15.46 -8.14 4.61
CA ASP A 60 15.00 -6.77 4.78
C ASP A 60 15.43 -6.22 6.15
N ASP A 61 15.55 -4.89 6.26
CA ASP A 61 15.86 -4.24 7.54
C ASP A 61 14.75 -4.59 8.57
N GLY A 62 15.16 -5.19 9.70
CA GLY A 62 14.24 -5.59 10.76
C GLY A 62 13.38 -6.81 10.42
N LEU A 63 13.80 -7.68 9.46
CA LEU A 63 13.05 -8.86 9.03
C LEU A 63 12.62 -9.74 10.21
N GLU A 64 13.53 -10.00 11.17
CA GLU A 64 13.23 -10.87 12.31
C GLU A 64 12.12 -10.29 13.20
N GLU A 65 12.18 -8.99 13.50
CA GLU A 65 11.15 -8.29 14.26
C GLU A 65 9.82 -8.25 13.52
N ASN A 66 9.85 -8.02 12.21
CA ASN A 66 8.65 -8.00 11.39
C ASN A 66 7.95 -9.37 11.43
N LEU A 67 8.70 -10.44 11.15
CA LEU A 67 8.15 -11.81 11.16
C LEU A 67 7.68 -12.23 12.55
N ARG A 68 8.42 -11.86 13.61
CA ARG A 68 8.11 -12.19 15.01
C ARG A 68 6.69 -11.75 15.38
N THR A 69 6.26 -10.57 14.96
CA THR A 69 4.93 -10.04 15.29
C THR A 69 3.77 -10.90 14.76
N PHE A 70 3.99 -11.70 13.72
CA PHE A 70 3.01 -12.65 13.22
C PHE A 70 2.93 -13.94 14.06
N PHE A 71 3.98 -14.30 14.78
CA PHE A 71 3.94 -15.39 15.74
C PHE A 71 3.30 -14.97 17.07
N GLU A 72 3.33 -13.68 17.39
CA GLU A 72 2.84 -13.10 18.66
C GLU A 72 1.38 -12.63 18.59
N GLN A 73 0.56 -13.24 17.70
CA GLN A 73 -0.84 -12.91 17.57
C GLN A 73 -1.66 -13.51 18.73
N GLU A 74 -2.53 -12.70 19.33
CA GLU A 74 -3.53 -13.14 20.32
C GLU A 74 -4.74 -13.76 19.60
N TYR A 75 -4.50 -14.89 18.92
CA TYR A 75 -5.49 -15.60 18.13
C TYR A 75 -5.23 -17.12 18.20
N SER A 76 -6.27 -17.93 18.45
CA SER A 76 -6.08 -19.32 18.80
C SER A 76 -5.90 -20.27 17.62
N ASN A 77 -6.44 -19.92 16.44
CA ASN A 77 -6.50 -20.85 15.31
C ASN A 77 -5.93 -20.23 14.03
N PHE A 78 -4.62 -20.30 13.88
CA PHE A 78 -3.94 -19.83 12.67
C PHE A 78 -2.68 -20.64 12.39
N GLU A 79 -2.21 -20.57 11.16
CA GLU A 79 -0.91 -21.08 10.71
C GLU A 79 -0.14 -20.02 9.93
N ILE A 80 1.17 -20.16 9.82
CA ILE A 80 2.03 -19.30 9.03
C ILE A 80 2.75 -20.13 7.97
N LEU A 81 2.62 -19.72 6.71
CA LEU A 81 3.37 -20.27 5.60
C LEU A 81 4.38 -19.24 5.10
N PHE A 82 5.63 -19.61 5.10
CA PHE A 82 6.70 -18.84 4.49
C PHE A 82 7.06 -19.45 3.14
N ALA A 83 7.41 -18.60 2.17
CA ALA A 83 7.92 -19.08 0.89
C ALA A 83 9.16 -18.28 0.49
N VAL A 84 10.19 -18.97 0.07
CA VAL A 84 11.41 -18.43 -0.54
C VAL A 84 11.62 -19.05 -1.91
N ARG A 85 12.29 -18.30 -2.80
CA ARG A 85 12.60 -18.83 -4.13
C ARG A 85 13.74 -19.83 -4.12
N ASN A 86 14.85 -19.47 -3.50
CA ASN A 86 16.08 -20.27 -3.52
C ASN A 86 16.31 -20.99 -2.18
N PRO A 87 16.88 -22.19 -2.20
CA PRO A 87 17.17 -22.94 -0.97
C PRO A 87 18.30 -22.31 -0.14
N ASP A 88 19.08 -21.41 -0.69
CA ASP A 88 20.17 -20.66 -0.05
C ASP A 88 19.76 -19.23 0.35
N ASP A 89 18.47 -18.89 0.26
CA ASP A 89 17.98 -17.55 0.65
C ASP A 89 18.25 -17.31 2.15
N PRO A 90 18.94 -16.23 2.51
CA PRO A 90 19.29 -15.95 3.91
C PRO A 90 18.05 -15.71 4.83
N ALA A 91 16.88 -15.40 4.27
CA ALA A 91 15.63 -15.30 5.04
C ALA A 91 15.22 -16.64 5.68
N ILE A 92 15.69 -17.78 5.13
CA ILE A 92 15.43 -19.12 5.68
C ILE A 92 15.91 -19.19 7.13
N ALA A 93 17.14 -18.76 7.39
CA ALA A 93 17.73 -18.83 8.73
C ALA A 93 16.93 -18.01 9.75
N VAL A 94 16.36 -16.86 9.35
CA VAL A 94 15.50 -16.05 10.20
C VAL A 94 14.19 -16.75 10.48
N ALA A 95 13.52 -17.26 9.43
CA ALA A 95 12.25 -17.97 9.57
C ALA A 95 12.39 -19.22 10.45
N GLU A 96 13.44 -20.02 10.26
CA GLU A 96 13.68 -21.25 11.05
C GLU A 96 13.98 -20.95 12.52
N ARG A 97 14.74 -19.89 12.83
CA ARG A 97 14.94 -19.45 14.23
C ARG A 97 13.61 -19.11 14.92
N LEU A 98 12.75 -18.37 14.24
CA LEU A 98 11.43 -18.02 14.78
C LEU A 98 10.53 -19.25 14.92
N ARG A 99 10.49 -20.13 13.94
CA ARG A 99 9.75 -21.41 14.00
C ARG A 99 10.21 -22.28 15.18
N ALA A 100 11.52 -22.36 15.41
CA ALA A 100 12.09 -23.10 16.54
C ALA A 100 11.74 -22.44 17.92
N ARG A 101 11.62 -21.11 17.96
CA ARG A 101 11.27 -20.36 19.16
C ARG A 101 9.76 -20.44 19.48
N TYR A 102 8.90 -20.36 18.45
CA TYR A 102 7.43 -20.32 18.60
C TYR A 102 6.78 -21.64 18.15
N ARG A 103 7.21 -22.77 18.74
CA ARG A 103 6.78 -24.14 18.35
C ARG A 103 5.29 -24.39 18.49
N SER A 104 4.59 -23.62 19.31
CA SER A 104 3.12 -23.69 19.47
C SER A 104 2.34 -23.16 18.27
N VAL A 105 2.98 -22.34 17.43
CA VAL A 105 2.34 -21.79 16.21
C VAL A 105 2.67 -22.71 15.04
N PRO A 106 1.67 -23.37 14.43
CA PRO A 106 1.88 -24.17 13.22
C PRO A 106 2.49 -23.32 12.11
N SER A 107 3.65 -23.71 11.62
CA SER A 107 4.33 -22.96 10.56
C SER A 107 5.11 -23.86 9.62
N ARG A 108 5.19 -23.47 8.35
CA ARG A 108 5.90 -24.19 7.29
C ARG A 108 6.74 -23.24 6.46
N LEU A 109 7.86 -23.71 5.94
CA LEU A 109 8.70 -23.02 4.98
C LEU A 109 8.71 -23.82 3.67
N ILE A 110 8.45 -23.13 2.56
CA ILE A 110 8.35 -23.70 1.22
C ILE A 110 9.44 -23.09 0.35
N VAL A 111 10.24 -23.92 -0.29
CA VAL A 111 11.18 -23.50 -1.35
C VAL A 111 10.45 -23.67 -2.67
N THR A 112 10.15 -22.55 -3.34
CA THR A 112 9.27 -22.57 -4.54
C THR A 112 10.02 -22.83 -5.84
N GLY A 113 11.32 -22.57 -5.90
CA GLY A 113 12.10 -22.58 -7.14
C GLY A 113 11.84 -21.33 -8.01
N GLU A 114 12.40 -21.36 -9.23
CA GLU A 114 12.22 -20.25 -10.18
C GLU A 114 10.76 -20.16 -10.66
N PRO A 115 10.17 -18.96 -10.66
CA PRO A 115 8.83 -18.76 -11.17
C PRO A 115 8.77 -18.91 -12.69
N PRO A 116 7.74 -19.55 -13.26
CA PRO A 116 7.54 -19.68 -14.69
C PRO A 116 7.07 -18.39 -15.37
N TYR A 117 6.79 -17.35 -14.60
CA TYR A 117 6.29 -16.05 -15.05
C TYR A 117 6.94 -14.88 -14.26
N PRO A 118 6.77 -13.61 -14.70
CA PRO A 118 7.54 -12.49 -14.15
C PRO A 118 7.32 -12.19 -12.68
N ASN A 119 6.07 -12.38 -12.15
CA ASN A 119 5.75 -12.03 -10.78
C ASN A 119 6.09 -13.17 -9.79
N ALA A 120 7.31 -13.14 -9.26
CA ALA A 120 7.78 -14.11 -8.29
C ALA A 120 7.00 -14.08 -6.96
N LYS A 121 6.45 -12.92 -6.54
CA LYS A 121 5.61 -12.80 -5.33
C LYS A 121 4.33 -13.60 -5.52
N VAL A 122 3.66 -13.40 -6.64
CA VAL A 122 2.43 -14.13 -6.99
C VAL A 122 2.68 -15.63 -7.04
N TYR A 123 3.81 -16.07 -7.61
CA TYR A 123 4.17 -17.48 -7.63
C TYR A 123 4.36 -18.06 -6.21
N SER A 124 5.03 -17.32 -5.34
CA SER A 124 5.19 -17.72 -3.94
C SER A 124 3.85 -17.81 -3.22
N LEU A 125 2.93 -16.86 -3.45
CA LEU A 125 1.58 -16.86 -2.88
C LEU A 125 0.76 -18.05 -3.38
N ASP A 126 0.85 -18.38 -4.67
CA ASP A 126 0.15 -19.54 -5.26
C ASP A 126 0.64 -20.86 -4.66
N ARG A 127 1.96 -21.04 -4.52
CA ARG A 127 2.54 -22.22 -3.87
C ARG A 127 2.12 -22.35 -2.41
N MET A 128 2.09 -21.24 -1.67
CA MET A 128 1.59 -21.24 -0.29
C MET A 128 0.09 -21.50 -0.20
N LEU A 129 -0.72 -20.99 -1.15
CA LEU A 129 -2.16 -21.24 -1.21
C LEU A 129 -2.47 -22.73 -1.35
N ALA A 130 -1.69 -23.46 -2.16
CA ALA A 130 -1.85 -24.92 -2.34
C ALA A 130 -1.62 -25.70 -1.04
N GLU A 131 -0.78 -25.17 -0.15
CA GLU A 131 -0.43 -25.77 1.15
C GLU A 131 -1.27 -25.24 2.31
N ALA A 132 -1.98 -24.13 2.13
CA ALA A 132 -2.77 -23.47 3.17
C ALA A 132 -4.01 -24.30 3.53
N ARG A 133 -4.27 -24.45 4.83
CA ARG A 133 -5.35 -25.31 5.35
C ARG A 133 -6.69 -24.58 5.53
N HIS A 134 -6.65 -23.25 5.62
CA HIS A 134 -7.81 -22.47 6.04
C HIS A 134 -8.38 -21.64 4.88
N ASP A 135 -9.66 -21.30 5.00
CA ASP A 135 -10.40 -20.58 3.97
C ASP A 135 -10.21 -19.04 4.07
N LEU A 136 -9.91 -18.54 5.25
CA LEU A 136 -9.52 -17.15 5.41
C LEU A 136 -8.00 -17.04 5.32
N LEU A 137 -7.55 -16.27 4.35
CA LEU A 137 -6.15 -16.10 4.00
C LEU A 137 -5.70 -14.67 4.31
N VAL A 138 -4.52 -14.51 4.88
CA VAL A 138 -3.86 -13.21 5.09
C VAL A 138 -2.53 -13.23 4.35
N MET A 139 -2.46 -12.54 3.22
CA MET A 139 -1.23 -12.33 2.44
C MET A 139 -0.55 -11.08 2.96
N SER A 140 0.70 -11.17 3.39
CA SER A 140 1.41 -10.02 3.95
C SER A 140 2.89 -10.03 3.61
N ASP A 141 3.41 -8.87 3.20
CA ASP A 141 4.81 -8.69 2.79
C ASP A 141 5.79 -8.82 3.97
N SER A 142 7.07 -9.08 3.71
CA SER A 142 8.12 -9.33 4.71
C SER A 142 8.47 -8.10 5.55
N ASP A 143 8.21 -6.91 5.03
CA ASP A 143 8.48 -5.60 5.65
C ASP A 143 7.30 -5.04 6.45
N VAL A 144 6.29 -5.88 6.72
CA VAL A 144 5.11 -5.53 7.53
C VAL A 144 5.29 -5.94 8.97
N ARG A 145 4.92 -5.03 9.89
CA ARG A 145 4.83 -5.27 11.34
C ARG A 145 3.41 -5.01 11.83
N VAL A 146 2.95 -5.83 12.77
CA VAL A 146 1.57 -5.84 13.26
C VAL A 146 1.52 -5.90 14.78
N THR A 147 0.37 -5.55 15.37
CA THR A 147 0.08 -5.72 16.80
C THR A 147 -0.60 -7.09 17.05
N PRO A 148 -0.62 -7.59 18.30
CA PRO A 148 -1.17 -8.91 18.61
C PRO A 148 -2.65 -9.12 18.25
N ASP A 149 -3.42 -8.06 18.07
CA ASP A 149 -4.86 -8.07 17.79
C ASP A 149 -5.23 -8.10 16.28
N MET A 150 -4.24 -8.06 15.37
CA MET A 150 -4.49 -7.95 13.92
C MET A 150 -5.41 -9.07 13.40
N LEU A 151 -5.12 -10.33 13.74
CA LEU A 151 -5.95 -11.45 13.27
C LEU A 151 -7.37 -11.41 13.83
N ALA A 152 -7.53 -10.96 15.07
CA ALA A 152 -8.85 -10.81 15.69
C ALA A 152 -9.69 -9.73 14.98
N VAL A 153 -9.07 -8.59 14.61
CA VAL A 153 -9.75 -7.53 13.84
C VAL A 153 -10.17 -8.05 12.47
N ILE A 154 -9.26 -8.70 11.74
CA ILE A 154 -9.55 -9.26 10.42
C ILE A 154 -10.68 -10.30 10.50
N ALA A 155 -10.59 -11.25 11.45
CA ALA A 155 -11.63 -12.26 11.62
C ALA A 155 -13.00 -11.65 11.95
N ALA A 156 -13.03 -10.57 12.73
CA ALA A 156 -14.26 -9.86 13.05
C ALA A 156 -14.86 -9.17 11.81
N GLU A 157 -14.05 -8.55 10.94
CA GLU A 157 -14.51 -7.97 9.67
C GLU A 157 -15.10 -9.05 8.75
N PHE A 158 -14.50 -10.24 8.69
CA PHE A 158 -14.96 -11.34 7.87
C PHE A 158 -16.17 -12.12 8.44
N GLN A 159 -16.75 -11.69 9.56
CA GLN A 159 -18.08 -12.17 9.98
C GLN A 159 -19.18 -11.74 8.99
N ASP A 160 -18.99 -10.66 8.26
CA ASP A 160 -19.84 -10.34 7.11
C ASP A 160 -19.59 -11.35 5.98
N ALA A 161 -20.59 -12.18 5.72
CA ALA A 161 -20.53 -13.22 4.68
C ALA A 161 -20.36 -12.64 3.26
N LYS A 162 -20.72 -11.37 3.04
CA LYS A 162 -20.57 -10.68 1.74
C LYS A 162 -19.13 -10.19 1.53
N LEU A 163 -18.34 -10.09 2.60
CA LEU A 163 -16.96 -9.64 2.50
C LEU A 163 -16.09 -10.72 1.88
N GLY A 164 -15.55 -10.46 0.70
CA GLY A 164 -14.64 -11.35 -0.02
C GLY A 164 -13.18 -10.96 0.18
N LEU A 165 -12.89 -9.64 0.29
CA LEU A 165 -11.53 -9.13 0.38
C LEU A 165 -11.46 -7.89 1.29
N ALA A 166 -10.46 -7.87 2.17
CA ALA A 166 -10.10 -6.69 2.96
C ALA A 166 -8.63 -6.34 2.71
N THR A 167 -8.33 -5.05 2.58
CA THR A 167 -6.95 -4.57 2.49
C THR A 167 -6.65 -3.61 3.61
N CYS A 168 -5.47 -3.74 4.23
CA CYS A 168 -5.11 -2.89 5.36
C CYS A 168 -4.49 -1.57 4.89
N PRO A 169 -4.96 -0.41 5.39
CA PRO A 169 -4.19 0.82 5.27
C PRO A 169 -2.88 0.65 6.03
N TYR A 170 -1.84 1.34 5.59
CA TYR A 170 -0.54 1.20 6.22
C TYR A 170 0.08 2.54 6.61
N ARG A 171 0.80 2.52 7.72
CA ARG A 171 1.67 3.57 8.19
C ARG A 171 3.11 3.22 7.80
N ALA A 172 3.72 4.02 6.94
CA ALA A 172 5.12 3.85 6.58
C ALA A 172 6.03 4.26 7.75
N VAL A 173 6.94 3.37 8.12
CA VAL A 173 7.96 3.58 9.16
C VAL A 173 9.32 3.57 8.49
N PRO A 174 10.06 4.69 8.43
CA PRO A 174 11.32 4.77 7.70
C PRO A 174 12.47 4.14 8.46
N GLY A 175 13.38 3.51 7.74
CA GLY A 175 14.73 3.21 8.21
C GLY A 175 15.56 4.49 8.41
N ARG A 176 16.81 4.35 8.84
CA ARG A 176 17.71 5.47 9.17
C ARG A 176 18.25 6.17 7.91
N SER A 177 17.37 6.80 7.14
CA SER A 177 17.72 7.58 5.94
C SER A 177 16.79 8.78 5.82
N PHE A 178 17.33 9.95 5.47
CA PHE A 178 16.53 11.14 5.19
C PHE A 178 15.55 10.92 4.05
N TRP A 179 15.97 10.23 2.99
CA TRP A 179 15.14 9.98 1.81
C TRP A 179 13.98 9.05 2.10
N ASN A 180 14.19 8.04 2.95
CA ASN A 180 13.11 7.16 3.41
C ASN A 180 12.17 7.89 4.37
N THR A 181 12.69 8.78 5.22
CA THR A 181 11.86 9.64 6.07
C THR A 181 10.95 10.53 5.23
N LEU A 182 11.49 11.14 4.18
CA LEU A 182 10.73 11.96 3.25
C LEU A 182 9.68 11.13 2.49
N GLU A 183 10.02 9.91 2.08
CA GLU A 183 9.08 8.97 1.46
C GLU A 183 7.95 8.57 2.41
N ALA A 184 8.28 8.24 3.66
CA ALA A 184 7.29 7.90 4.68
C ALA A 184 6.29 9.05 4.93
N VAL A 185 6.78 10.30 4.99
CA VAL A 185 5.91 11.48 5.09
C VAL A 185 4.95 11.55 3.90
N GLY A 186 5.42 11.28 2.67
CA GLY A 186 4.58 11.24 1.47
C GLY A 186 3.53 10.12 1.53
N LEU A 187 3.95 8.90 1.87
CA LEU A 187 3.05 7.75 1.98
C LEU A 187 1.98 7.99 3.06
N ASN A 188 2.37 8.53 4.21
CA ASN A 188 1.45 8.74 5.33
C ASN A 188 0.51 9.94 5.13
N THR A 189 0.82 10.89 4.24
CA THR A 189 -0.03 12.06 4.00
C THR A 189 -0.72 12.04 2.64
N GLU A 190 0.05 11.92 1.55
CA GLU A 190 -0.43 12.00 0.17
C GLU A 190 -1.08 10.69 -0.28
N PHE A 191 -0.35 9.58 -0.19
CA PHE A 191 -0.81 8.29 -0.68
C PHE A 191 -2.07 7.81 0.05
N ILE A 192 -2.04 7.80 1.39
CA ILE A 192 -3.23 7.42 2.18
C ILE A 192 -4.38 8.39 1.96
N GLY A 193 -4.11 9.69 1.83
CA GLY A 193 -5.14 10.68 1.43
C GLY A 193 -5.83 10.27 0.13
N GLY A 194 -5.05 9.86 -0.88
CA GLY A 194 -5.57 9.36 -2.16
C GLY A 194 -6.42 8.10 -2.04
N VAL A 195 -5.99 7.16 -1.22
CA VAL A 195 -6.75 5.93 -0.92
C VAL A 195 -8.10 6.25 -0.26
N LEU A 196 -8.10 7.14 0.71
CA LEU A 196 -9.32 7.55 1.43
C LEU A 196 -10.32 8.27 0.51
N VAL A 197 -9.83 9.17 -0.35
CA VAL A 197 -10.66 9.87 -1.34
C VAL A 197 -11.23 8.90 -2.36
N ALA A 198 -10.41 8.01 -2.92
CA ALA A 198 -10.88 6.99 -3.87
C ALA A 198 -11.95 6.09 -3.25
N ARG A 199 -11.72 5.61 -2.01
CA ARG A 199 -12.72 4.85 -1.25
C ARG A 199 -14.03 5.62 -1.06
N MET A 200 -13.95 6.90 -0.76
CA MET A 200 -15.14 7.74 -0.51
C MET A 200 -15.96 7.97 -1.78
N LEU A 201 -15.29 8.19 -2.92
CA LEU A 201 -15.96 8.58 -4.17
C LEU A 201 -16.46 7.38 -4.98
N ASP A 202 -15.71 6.28 -4.99
CA ASP A 202 -15.96 5.12 -5.87
C ASP A 202 -16.10 3.78 -5.13
N GLY A 203 -16.01 3.78 -3.80
CA GLY A 203 -15.92 2.56 -2.99
C GLY A 203 -14.55 1.90 -3.08
N MET A 204 -14.39 0.77 -2.38
CA MET A 204 -13.16 -0.03 -2.52
C MET A 204 -13.30 -0.96 -3.74
N LYS A 205 -12.55 -0.64 -4.79
CA LYS A 205 -12.44 -1.45 -6.00
C LYS A 205 -10.98 -1.82 -6.29
N PHE A 206 -10.14 -1.81 -5.28
CA PHE A 206 -8.71 -2.11 -5.37
C PHE A 206 -8.19 -2.59 -4.02
N ALA A 207 -7.04 -3.23 -4.01
CA ALA A 207 -6.34 -3.57 -2.78
C ALA A 207 -4.97 -2.88 -2.72
N LEU A 208 -4.38 -2.87 -1.51
CA LEU A 208 -3.04 -2.37 -1.20
C LEU A 208 -2.15 -3.57 -0.86
N GLY A 209 -1.03 -3.70 -1.55
CA GLY A 209 -0.16 -4.88 -1.53
C GLY A 209 0.42 -5.33 -0.20
N PRO A 210 0.76 -4.43 0.75
CA PRO A 210 1.45 -4.85 1.97
C PRO A 210 0.69 -5.85 2.85
N THR A 211 -0.66 -5.74 2.94
CA THR A 211 -1.47 -6.77 3.61
C THR A 211 -2.88 -6.83 3.04
N ILE A 212 -3.25 -8.02 2.58
CA ILE A 212 -4.57 -8.35 2.04
C ILE A 212 -5.11 -9.59 2.75
N ALA A 213 -6.32 -9.51 3.26
CA ALA A 213 -7.07 -10.67 3.70
C ALA A 213 -8.14 -11.02 2.64
N ALA A 214 -8.32 -12.30 2.33
CA ALA A 214 -9.30 -12.74 1.36
C ALA A 214 -9.86 -14.12 1.70
N ARG A 215 -11.12 -14.37 1.31
CA ARG A 215 -11.64 -15.74 1.31
C ARG A 215 -11.01 -16.53 0.18
N ARG A 216 -10.69 -17.79 0.42
CA ARG A 216 -10.24 -18.73 -0.63
C ARG A 216 -11.22 -18.77 -1.80
N ALA A 217 -12.51 -18.77 -1.52
CA ALA A 217 -13.57 -18.76 -2.54
C ALA A 217 -13.53 -17.49 -3.42
N THR A 218 -13.23 -16.32 -2.85
CA THR A 218 -13.04 -15.08 -3.61
C THR A 218 -11.83 -15.18 -4.52
N LEU A 219 -10.67 -15.66 -4.01
CA LEU A 219 -9.48 -15.87 -4.84
C LEU A 219 -9.75 -16.85 -5.97
N ALA A 220 -10.38 -17.99 -5.69
CA ALA A 220 -10.75 -18.95 -6.72
C ALA A 220 -11.71 -18.35 -7.76
N GLY A 221 -12.68 -17.55 -7.29
CA GLY A 221 -13.69 -16.93 -8.15
C GLY A 221 -13.14 -15.86 -9.09
N ILE A 222 -12.04 -15.19 -8.77
CA ILE A 222 -11.37 -14.25 -9.68
C ILE A 222 -10.39 -14.93 -10.65
N GLY A 223 -10.27 -16.25 -10.61
CA GLY A 223 -9.35 -17.03 -11.42
C GLY A 223 -8.01 -17.35 -10.72
N GLY A 224 -7.96 -17.21 -9.39
CA GLY A 224 -6.78 -17.49 -8.59
C GLY A 224 -5.63 -16.53 -8.88
N PHE A 225 -4.44 -16.93 -8.47
CA PHE A 225 -3.23 -16.17 -8.75
C PHE A 225 -2.84 -16.18 -10.23
N ASP A 226 -3.37 -17.11 -11.02
CA ASP A 226 -3.14 -17.14 -12.47
C ASP A 226 -3.69 -15.88 -13.17
N ALA A 227 -4.80 -15.33 -12.69
CA ALA A 227 -5.40 -14.11 -13.24
C ALA A 227 -4.55 -12.85 -13.03
N VAL A 228 -3.63 -12.86 -12.07
CA VAL A 228 -2.82 -11.68 -11.69
C VAL A 228 -1.30 -11.87 -11.88
N LYS A 229 -0.85 -13.02 -12.34
CA LYS A 229 0.57 -13.41 -12.43
C LYS A 229 1.44 -12.51 -13.31
N ASP A 230 0.84 -11.87 -14.31
CA ASP A 230 1.54 -11.03 -15.28
C ASP A 230 1.48 -9.53 -14.94
N PHE A 231 0.83 -9.15 -13.82
CA PHE A 231 0.69 -7.77 -13.41
C PHE A 231 1.70 -7.41 -12.32
N LEU A 232 2.29 -6.20 -12.44
CA LEU A 232 3.20 -5.67 -11.40
C LEU A 232 2.42 -5.18 -10.17
N ALA A 233 1.23 -4.62 -10.38
CA ALA A 233 0.28 -4.23 -9.33
C ALA A 233 -0.79 -5.30 -9.19
N GLU A 234 -0.37 -6.51 -8.83
CA GLU A 234 -1.25 -7.68 -8.67
C GLU A 234 -2.35 -7.45 -7.63
N ASP A 235 -2.02 -6.70 -6.59
CA ASP A 235 -2.91 -6.28 -5.51
C ASP A 235 -4.07 -5.42 -6.02
N PHE A 236 -3.75 -4.39 -6.79
CA PHE A 236 -4.74 -3.52 -7.40
C PHE A 236 -5.68 -4.30 -8.32
N VAL A 237 -5.14 -5.18 -9.17
CA VAL A 237 -5.92 -6.01 -10.09
C VAL A 237 -6.78 -7.01 -9.32
N MET A 238 -6.25 -7.64 -8.26
CA MET A 238 -6.99 -8.56 -7.40
C MET A 238 -8.23 -7.89 -6.79
N GLY A 239 -8.07 -6.69 -6.25
CA GLY A 239 -9.18 -5.91 -5.71
C GLY A 239 -10.21 -5.52 -6.78
N ASN A 240 -9.75 -5.16 -7.99
CA ASN A 240 -10.63 -4.85 -9.12
C ASN A 240 -11.46 -6.06 -9.56
N LEU A 241 -10.84 -7.22 -9.71
CA LEU A 241 -11.53 -8.45 -10.12
C LEU A 241 -12.55 -8.88 -9.07
N ALA A 242 -12.21 -8.82 -7.77
CA ALA A 242 -13.13 -9.13 -6.70
C ALA A 242 -14.34 -8.19 -6.69
N ALA A 243 -14.12 -6.87 -6.78
CA ALA A 243 -15.19 -5.88 -6.84
C ALA A 243 -16.07 -6.03 -8.10
N ALA A 244 -15.46 -6.29 -9.27
CA ALA A 244 -16.19 -6.50 -10.51
C ALA A 244 -17.09 -7.76 -10.47
N ARG A 245 -16.70 -8.74 -9.69
CA ARG A 245 -17.50 -9.96 -9.43
C ARG A 245 -18.67 -9.73 -8.48
N GLY A 246 -18.68 -8.61 -7.77
CA GLY A 246 -19.67 -8.29 -6.73
C GLY A 246 -19.29 -8.78 -5.33
N ASP A 247 -18.07 -9.28 -5.14
CA ASP A 247 -17.55 -9.57 -3.79
C ASP A 247 -17.36 -8.26 -3.02
N GLY A 248 -17.69 -8.26 -1.74
CA GLY A 248 -17.41 -7.10 -0.87
C GLY A 248 -15.92 -6.88 -0.75
N VAL A 249 -15.48 -5.63 -1.04
CA VAL A 249 -14.08 -5.21 -0.83
C VAL A 249 -14.07 -4.04 0.15
N ILE A 250 -13.24 -4.11 1.19
CA ILE A 250 -13.13 -3.03 2.19
C ILE A 250 -11.69 -2.57 2.41
N LEU A 251 -11.55 -1.31 2.82
CA LEU A 251 -10.36 -0.84 3.52
C LEU A 251 -10.55 -1.18 5.01
N SER A 252 -9.75 -2.11 5.51
CA SER A 252 -9.81 -2.59 6.89
C SER A 252 -9.71 -1.44 7.90
N SER A 253 -10.33 -1.60 9.05
CA SER A 253 -10.16 -0.69 10.18
C SER A 253 -8.78 -0.83 10.86
N TYR A 254 -8.06 -1.92 10.58
CA TYR A 254 -6.74 -2.21 11.13
C TYR A 254 -5.63 -1.57 10.29
N VAL A 255 -4.79 -0.75 10.91
CA VAL A 255 -3.63 -0.10 10.27
C VAL A 255 -2.36 -0.91 10.57
N ILE A 256 -1.68 -1.39 9.53
CA ILE A 256 -0.38 -2.06 9.66
C ILE A 256 0.78 -1.04 9.65
N GLU A 257 1.96 -1.46 10.13
CA GLU A 257 3.21 -0.76 9.88
C GLU A 257 3.93 -1.37 8.67
N HIS A 258 4.32 -0.51 7.72
CA HIS A 258 5.15 -0.87 6.58
C HIS A 258 6.55 -0.29 6.79
N HIS A 259 7.53 -1.15 7.08
CA HIS A 259 8.90 -0.77 7.42
C HIS A 259 9.74 -0.59 6.15
N ILE A 260 10.02 0.66 5.79
CA ILE A 260 10.83 0.98 4.61
C ILE A 260 12.31 0.92 5.01
N GLY A 261 13.03 -0.05 4.49
CA GLY A 261 14.46 -0.22 4.73
C GLY A 261 15.29 0.99 4.28
N ALA A 262 16.48 1.18 4.85
CA ALA A 262 17.34 2.30 4.53
C ALA A 262 17.81 2.26 3.07
N GLN A 263 17.64 3.36 2.35
CA GLN A 263 17.99 3.47 0.93
C GLN A 263 18.84 4.71 0.66
N THR A 264 19.69 4.62 -0.36
CA THR A 264 20.36 5.78 -0.94
C THR A 264 19.37 6.63 -1.73
N LEU A 265 19.67 7.90 -1.99
CA LEU A 265 18.86 8.77 -2.85
C LEU A 265 18.53 8.09 -4.19
N ALA A 266 19.56 7.56 -4.87
CA ALA A 266 19.38 6.93 -6.17
C ALA A 266 18.46 5.69 -6.13
N ALA A 267 18.52 4.89 -5.08
CA ALA A 267 17.63 3.75 -4.87
C ALA A 267 16.19 4.22 -4.60
N ASN A 268 16.03 5.24 -3.75
CA ASN A 268 14.72 5.82 -3.42
C ASN A 268 14.05 6.44 -4.66
N LEU A 269 14.77 7.23 -5.47
CA LEU A 269 14.22 7.81 -6.70
C LEU A 269 13.82 6.73 -7.71
N ARG A 270 14.63 5.65 -7.88
CA ARG A 270 14.26 4.50 -8.72
C ARG A 270 13.01 3.79 -8.21
N HIS A 271 12.88 3.62 -6.90
CA HIS A 271 11.70 3.02 -6.28
C HIS A 271 10.44 3.86 -6.55
N ARG A 272 10.49 5.17 -6.29
CA ARG A 272 9.39 6.10 -6.56
C ARG A 272 9.00 6.12 -8.05
N LEU A 273 9.99 6.14 -8.94
CA LEU A 273 9.74 6.13 -10.38
C LEU A 273 9.10 4.81 -10.85
N ARG A 274 9.50 3.68 -10.27
CA ARG A 274 8.86 2.39 -10.51
C ARG A 274 7.38 2.43 -10.12
N TRP A 275 7.05 2.95 -8.94
CA TRP A 275 5.66 3.09 -8.48
C TRP A 275 4.84 4.00 -9.39
N ASN A 276 5.38 5.16 -9.75
CA ASN A 276 4.72 6.11 -10.64
C ASN A 276 4.43 5.49 -12.02
N ARG A 277 5.40 4.79 -12.62
CA ARG A 277 5.23 4.10 -13.90
C ARG A 277 4.22 2.97 -13.82
N SER A 278 4.26 2.17 -12.74
CA SER A 278 3.28 1.12 -12.47
C SER A 278 1.87 1.69 -12.35
N THR A 279 1.67 2.70 -11.51
CA THR A 279 0.36 3.35 -11.31
C THR A 279 -0.18 3.94 -12.60
N ARG A 280 0.67 4.60 -13.41
CA ARG A 280 0.27 5.14 -14.72
C ARG A 280 -0.26 4.05 -15.65
N ARG A 281 0.32 2.86 -15.62
CA ARG A 281 -0.10 1.74 -16.47
C ARG A 281 -1.32 1.01 -15.93
N SER A 282 -1.39 0.81 -14.64
CA SER A 282 -2.51 0.09 -14.00
C SER A 282 -3.79 0.94 -13.92
N ARG A 283 -3.67 2.27 -13.77
CA ARG A 283 -4.82 3.19 -13.69
C ARG A 283 -4.50 4.59 -14.24
N PRO A 284 -4.47 4.76 -15.55
CA PRO A 284 -4.01 6.00 -16.19
C PRO A 284 -4.81 7.24 -15.79
N ALA A 285 -6.14 7.15 -15.71
CA ALA A 285 -6.98 8.26 -15.27
C ALA A 285 -6.71 8.66 -13.81
N GLY A 286 -6.55 7.67 -12.91
CA GLY A 286 -6.16 7.92 -11.52
C GLY A 286 -4.77 8.55 -11.39
N TYR A 287 -3.83 8.14 -12.26
CA TYR A 287 -2.50 8.74 -12.31
C TYR A 287 -2.53 10.19 -12.76
N ALA A 288 -3.30 10.51 -13.80
CA ALA A 288 -3.50 11.91 -14.22
C ALA A 288 -4.12 12.74 -13.10
N GLY A 289 -5.10 12.18 -12.36
CA GLY A 289 -5.74 12.83 -11.22
C GLY A 289 -4.81 13.11 -10.04
N GLN A 290 -3.66 12.44 -9.93
CA GLN A 290 -2.63 12.77 -8.93
C GLN A 290 -2.05 14.19 -9.08
N LEU A 291 -2.27 14.86 -10.19
CA LEU A 291 -2.00 16.29 -10.34
C LEU A 291 -2.58 17.13 -9.21
N PHE A 292 -3.74 16.73 -8.68
CA PHE A 292 -4.46 17.48 -7.65
C PHE A 292 -4.03 17.13 -6.22
N THR A 293 -3.22 16.09 -6.01
CA THR A 293 -2.80 15.67 -4.66
C THR A 293 -1.77 16.62 -4.02
N ASN A 294 -1.04 17.36 -4.85
CA ASN A 294 0.04 18.25 -4.45
C ASN A 294 -0.29 19.72 -4.82
N PRO A 295 -1.03 20.48 -3.98
CA PRO A 295 -1.42 21.84 -4.30
C PRO A 295 -0.24 22.83 -4.32
N LEU A 296 0.83 22.56 -3.57
CA LEU A 296 1.94 23.50 -3.38
C LEU A 296 2.68 23.84 -4.68
N PRO A 297 3.11 22.88 -5.53
CA PRO A 297 3.78 23.20 -6.79
C PRO A 297 2.93 24.09 -7.69
N LEU A 298 1.63 23.80 -7.79
CA LEU A 298 0.69 24.56 -8.63
C LEU A 298 0.46 25.97 -8.07
N ALA A 299 0.31 26.11 -6.76
CA ALA A 299 0.11 27.39 -6.10
C ALA A 299 1.36 28.27 -6.15
N LEU A 300 2.56 27.68 -6.05
CA LEU A 300 3.83 28.38 -6.24
C LEU A 300 4.00 28.88 -7.69
N LEU A 301 3.62 28.07 -8.67
CA LEU A 301 3.61 28.50 -10.07
C LEU A 301 2.63 29.66 -10.29
N LEU A 302 1.43 29.59 -9.72
CA LEU A 302 0.45 30.66 -9.81
C LEU A 302 0.98 31.95 -9.18
N TRP A 303 1.60 31.85 -8.01
CA TRP A 303 2.21 32.99 -7.31
C TRP A 303 3.38 33.59 -8.12
N ALA A 304 4.22 32.79 -8.73
CA ALA A 304 5.32 33.25 -9.58
C ALA A 304 4.82 34.02 -10.83
N VAL A 305 3.69 33.58 -11.41
CA VAL A 305 3.07 34.25 -12.59
C VAL A 305 2.35 35.53 -12.17
N LYS A 306 1.73 35.54 -11.00
CA LYS A 306 0.94 36.66 -10.49
C LYS A 306 1.13 36.83 -8.97
N PRO A 307 2.09 37.68 -8.56
CA PRO A 307 2.47 37.83 -7.12
C PRO A 307 1.31 38.23 -6.19
N GLU A 308 0.28 38.90 -6.70
CA GLU A 308 -0.91 39.28 -5.91
C GLU A 308 -1.71 38.07 -5.44
N TRP A 309 -1.49 36.89 -6.03
CA TRP A 309 -2.15 35.63 -5.67
C TRP A 309 -1.45 34.87 -4.56
N TRP A 310 -0.53 35.50 -3.81
CA TRP A 310 0.07 34.89 -2.61
C TRP A 310 -0.97 34.31 -1.63
N PRO A 311 -2.23 34.83 -1.50
CA PRO A 311 -3.21 34.22 -0.62
C PRO A 311 -3.59 32.80 -1.05
N ALA A 312 -3.56 32.50 -2.37
CA ALA A 312 -3.81 31.15 -2.87
C ALA A 312 -2.68 30.20 -2.44
N ALA A 313 -1.43 30.64 -2.46
CA ALA A 313 -0.30 29.84 -1.96
C ALA A 313 -0.44 29.59 -0.45
N ALA A 314 -0.82 30.63 0.33
CA ALA A 314 -1.08 30.48 1.77
C ALA A 314 -2.23 29.48 2.06
N ALA A 315 -3.35 29.57 1.30
CA ALA A 315 -4.45 28.63 1.39
C ALA A 315 -4.03 27.19 1.05
N ALA A 316 -3.19 27.02 0.01
CA ALA A 316 -2.65 25.72 -0.37
C ALA A 316 -1.80 25.11 0.75
N VAL A 317 -0.92 25.88 1.38
CA VAL A 317 -0.13 25.44 2.54
C VAL A 317 -1.03 24.99 3.67
N PHE A 318 -2.01 25.82 4.05
CA PHE A 318 -2.92 25.53 5.16
C PHE A 318 -3.78 24.30 4.90
N LEU A 319 -4.45 24.21 3.75
CA LEU A 319 -5.32 23.07 3.42
C LEU A 319 -4.52 21.79 3.22
N ARG A 320 -3.34 21.88 2.62
CA ARG A 320 -2.44 20.71 2.50
C ARG A 320 -1.97 20.22 3.86
N ALA A 321 -1.67 21.14 4.76
CA ALA A 321 -1.35 20.81 6.14
C ALA A 321 -2.52 20.11 6.84
N ALA A 322 -3.73 20.66 6.75
CA ALA A 322 -4.92 20.07 7.35
C ALA A 322 -5.24 18.69 6.76
N ALA A 323 -5.14 18.51 5.43
CA ALA A 323 -5.35 17.24 4.76
C ALA A 323 -4.29 16.20 5.17
N GLY A 324 -3.02 16.60 5.23
CA GLY A 324 -1.93 15.75 5.71
C GLY A 324 -2.12 15.31 7.16
N TRP A 325 -2.55 16.22 8.03
CA TRP A 325 -2.89 15.89 9.41
C TRP A 325 -4.08 14.94 9.50
N ALA A 326 -5.12 15.15 8.70
CA ALA A 326 -6.27 14.26 8.67
C ALA A 326 -5.89 12.83 8.26
N ALA A 327 -5.01 12.67 7.27
CA ALA A 327 -4.53 11.37 6.83
C ALA A 327 -3.55 10.74 7.84
N ALA A 328 -2.44 11.40 8.13
CA ALA A 328 -1.37 10.85 8.97
C ALA A 328 -1.72 10.89 10.47
N GLY A 329 -2.18 12.01 11.00
CA GLY A 329 -2.43 12.18 12.44
C GLY A 329 -3.72 11.50 12.88
N TYR A 330 -4.85 11.79 12.19
CA TYR A 330 -6.16 11.32 12.62
C TYR A 330 -6.45 9.87 12.19
N VAL A 331 -6.10 9.48 10.95
CA VAL A 331 -6.34 8.11 10.46
C VAL A 331 -5.22 7.17 10.90
N LEU A 332 -3.97 7.43 10.51
CA LEU A 332 -2.85 6.51 10.76
C LEU A 332 -2.26 6.63 12.17
N ARG A 333 -2.57 7.71 12.91
CA ARG A 333 -1.96 8.03 14.21
C ARG A 333 -0.43 8.01 14.14
N ASP A 334 0.12 8.61 13.08
CA ASP A 334 1.54 8.60 12.79
C ASP A 334 2.31 9.64 13.63
N PRO A 335 3.18 9.21 14.56
CA PRO A 335 3.99 10.14 15.36
C PRO A 335 5.13 10.80 14.58
N LEU A 336 5.59 10.16 13.48
CA LEU A 336 6.67 10.67 12.66
C LEU A 336 6.25 11.94 11.94
N THR A 337 5.14 11.89 11.21
CA THR A 337 4.63 13.04 10.46
C THR A 337 4.30 14.20 11.38
N ALA A 338 3.79 13.94 12.58
CA ALA A 338 3.52 14.98 13.58
C ALA A 338 4.77 15.79 13.96
N ARG A 339 5.94 15.12 14.03
CA ARG A 339 7.23 15.75 14.36
C ARG A 339 7.89 16.42 13.15
N LEU A 340 7.73 15.85 11.96
CA LEU A 340 8.43 16.21 10.73
C LEU A 340 7.51 16.87 9.71
N PHE A 341 6.43 17.48 10.17
CA PHE A 341 5.40 18.07 9.30
C PHE A 341 5.95 19.16 8.37
N PHE A 342 7.02 19.85 8.80
CA PHE A 342 7.73 20.84 8.01
C PHE A 342 8.39 20.27 6.74
N LEU A 343 8.52 18.92 6.63
CA LEU A 343 9.02 18.25 5.43
C LEU A 343 7.96 18.07 4.34
N VAL A 344 6.66 18.23 4.67
CA VAL A 344 5.57 18.06 3.70
C VAL A 344 5.75 18.93 2.45
N PRO A 345 6.12 20.23 2.53
CA PRO A 345 6.36 21.03 1.34
C PRO A 345 7.46 20.48 0.42
N LEU A 346 8.57 20.04 1.01
CA LEU A 346 9.66 19.42 0.25
C LEU A 346 9.23 18.10 -0.40
N GLN A 347 8.48 17.30 0.34
CA GLN A 347 7.94 16.04 -0.16
C GLN A 347 6.96 16.27 -1.32
N ASP A 348 6.07 17.27 -1.24
CA ASP A 348 5.12 17.58 -2.30
C ASP A 348 5.83 18.02 -3.60
N LEU A 349 6.89 18.83 -3.49
CA LEU A 349 7.72 19.20 -4.64
C LEU A 349 8.39 17.99 -5.28
N LEU A 350 8.95 17.09 -4.46
CA LEU A 350 9.57 15.86 -4.96
C LEU A 350 8.53 14.91 -5.56
N SER A 351 7.39 14.72 -4.93
CA SER A 351 6.29 13.90 -5.45
C SER A 351 5.81 14.42 -6.81
N PHE A 352 5.62 15.72 -6.94
CA PHE A 352 5.21 16.33 -8.19
C PHE A 352 6.26 16.13 -9.30
N ALA A 353 7.54 16.31 -8.99
CA ALA A 353 8.63 16.05 -9.94
C ALA A 353 8.66 14.57 -10.37
N MET A 354 8.49 13.64 -9.42
CA MET A 354 8.45 12.21 -9.71
C MET A 354 7.20 11.80 -10.49
N TRP A 355 6.05 12.43 -10.23
CA TRP A 355 4.83 12.27 -11.00
C TRP A 355 5.04 12.71 -12.47
N LEU A 356 5.63 13.88 -12.70
CA LEU A 356 6.00 14.32 -14.05
C LEU A 356 6.96 13.33 -14.72
N ALA A 357 8.02 12.91 -14.02
CA ALA A 357 8.99 11.95 -14.54
C ALA A 357 8.35 10.59 -14.90
N GLY A 358 7.31 10.20 -14.20
CA GLY A 358 6.58 8.95 -14.40
C GLY A 358 5.85 8.88 -15.74
N PHE A 359 5.57 10.01 -16.43
CA PHE A 359 5.01 10.00 -17.78
C PHE A 359 6.01 9.49 -18.82
N PHE A 360 7.31 9.53 -18.51
CA PHE A 360 8.37 9.16 -19.44
C PHE A 360 8.91 7.74 -19.16
N GLY A 361 9.09 6.99 -20.26
CA GLY A 361 9.61 5.63 -20.21
C GLY A 361 8.61 4.58 -19.71
N ASN A 362 8.90 3.32 -20.03
CA ASN A 362 8.06 2.17 -19.74
C ASN A 362 8.87 1.01 -19.13
N THR A 363 10.13 1.25 -18.76
CA THR A 363 10.98 0.24 -18.16
C THR A 363 11.16 0.50 -16.67
N ILE A 364 11.24 -0.57 -15.91
CA ILE A 364 11.51 -0.53 -14.48
C ILE A 364 12.65 -1.48 -14.12
N LEU A 365 13.34 -1.19 -13.03
CA LEU A 365 14.28 -2.11 -12.39
C LEU A 365 13.61 -2.63 -11.10
N TRP A 366 13.43 -3.95 -11.01
CA TRP A 366 12.85 -4.59 -9.83
C TRP A 366 13.65 -5.84 -9.46
N ARG A 367 14.13 -5.88 -8.21
CA ARG A 367 14.98 -6.98 -7.69
C ARG A 367 16.13 -7.37 -8.61
N GLY A 368 16.85 -6.35 -9.13
CA GLY A 368 18.01 -6.51 -10.00
C GLY A 368 17.71 -6.89 -11.46
N ARG A 369 16.45 -7.12 -11.82
CA ARG A 369 16.02 -7.44 -13.20
C ARG A 369 15.28 -6.25 -13.83
N LYS A 370 15.48 -6.06 -15.14
CA LYS A 370 14.83 -5.01 -15.92
C LYS A 370 13.56 -5.54 -16.57
N TYR A 371 12.45 -4.82 -16.41
CA TYR A 371 11.16 -5.19 -17.00
C TYR A 371 10.59 -4.06 -17.84
N TYR A 372 9.80 -4.42 -18.85
CA TYR A 372 8.99 -3.51 -19.66
C TYR A 372 7.55 -3.56 -19.17
N LEU A 373 6.92 -2.37 -18.98
CA LEU A 373 5.53 -2.23 -18.59
C LEU A 373 4.66 -2.01 -19.82
N GLN A 374 3.70 -2.90 -20.04
CA GLN A 374 2.71 -2.82 -21.10
C GLN A 374 1.62 -1.78 -20.78
N ALA A 375 0.79 -1.45 -21.77
CA ALA A 375 -0.23 -0.42 -21.62
C ALA A 375 -1.34 -0.79 -20.62
N ASP A 376 -1.59 -2.08 -20.46
CA ASP A 376 -2.61 -2.65 -19.56
C ASP A 376 -2.10 -2.94 -18.12
N GLY A 377 -0.85 -2.59 -17.80
CA GLY A 377 -0.23 -2.82 -16.50
C GLY A 377 0.48 -4.17 -16.36
N ARG A 378 0.45 -5.03 -17.38
CA ARG A 378 1.29 -6.23 -17.43
C ARG A 378 2.76 -5.86 -17.57
N PHE A 379 3.63 -6.77 -17.17
CA PHE A 379 5.07 -6.56 -17.31
C PHE A 379 5.78 -7.82 -17.78
N GLU A 380 6.88 -7.62 -18.49
CA GLU A 380 7.68 -8.69 -19.07
C GLU A 380 9.16 -8.43 -18.85
N LEU A 381 9.94 -9.51 -18.69
CA LEU A 381 11.39 -9.42 -18.52
C LEU A 381 12.04 -8.91 -19.82
N VAL A 382 12.83 -7.85 -19.71
CA VAL A 382 13.67 -7.38 -20.84
C VAL A 382 14.90 -8.31 -20.91
N ARG A 383 15.00 -9.02 -22.00
CA ARG A 383 16.12 -9.93 -22.33
C ARG A 383 17.37 -9.15 -22.72
#